data_1e3262529b8378a627285dd6590219ef
#
_entry.id   1e3262529b8378a627285dd6590219ef
#
_cell.length_a   1.000
_cell.length_b   1.000
_cell.length_c   1.000
_cell.angle_alpha   90.00
_cell.angle_beta   90.00
_cell.angle_gamma   90.00
#
_symmetry.space_group_name_H-M   'P 1'
#
loop_
_entity.id
_entity.type
_entity.pdbx_description
1 polymer ?
#
loop_
_entity_poly.entity_id
_entity_poly.type
_entity_poly.pdbx_seq_one_letter_code
_entity_poly.pdbx_strand_id
1 'polypeptide(L)'
;RTSVNGIPAAWRTVRATSQSSQVDATVFAYDFGGGKAYHFLLLTPAGRGIGPFTSMVQSVQRLSAKEAAAIKPRRVDVVTVKAGDTVQSLSRRMAYSDYPLERFLTINGLSANATLRPGEKVKIVSW
;
A
#
# COMPACT_ATOMS: atom_id res chain seq x y z
N ARG A 1 25.13 11.18 7.72
CA ARG A 1 24.98 9.82 7.16
C ARG A 1 24.68 8.85 8.28
N THR A 2 23.96 7.81 8.01
CA THR A 2 23.55 6.77 8.96
C THR A 2 23.37 5.45 8.23
N SER A 3 22.93 4.41 8.94
CA SER A 3 22.54 3.14 8.36
C SER A 3 21.22 2.68 9.00
N VAL A 4 20.32 2.14 8.20
CA VAL A 4 19.04 1.56 8.64
C VAL A 4 18.99 0.12 8.15
N ASN A 5 18.96 -0.84 9.07
CA ASN A 5 18.95 -2.28 8.78
C ASN A 5 20.03 -2.68 7.75
N GLY A 6 21.25 -2.14 7.90
CA GLY A 6 22.36 -2.40 6.98
C GLY A 6 22.32 -1.64 5.65
N ILE A 7 21.31 -0.79 5.41
CA ILE A 7 21.21 0.04 4.21
C ILE A 7 21.81 1.39 4.51
N PRO A 8 22.85 1.85 3.78
CA PRO A 8 23.37 3.21 3.94
C PRO A 8 22.27 4.23 3.70
N ALA A 9 22.17 5.21 4.59
CA ALA A 9 21.14 6.23 4.53
C ALA A 9 21.69 7.61 4.87
N ALA A 10 20.99 8.63 4.40
CA ALA A 10 21.26 10.01 4.73
C ALA A 10 19.95 10.79 4.82
N TRP A 11 19.92 11.81 5.64
CA TRP A 11 18.76 12.67 5.76
C TRP A 11 19.17 14.12 5.97
N ARG A 12 18.28 15.02 5.59
CA ARG A 12 18.41 16.45 5.84
C ARG A 12 17.04 17.06 6.08
N THR A 13 16.94 17.87 7.12
CA THR A 13 15.76 18.68 7.42
C THR A 13 16.03 20.13 7.07
N VAL A 14 15.08 20.78 6.44
CA VAL A 14 15.05 22.21 6.21
C VAL A 14 13.74 22.77 6.74
N ARG A 15 13.80 23.98 7.29
CA ARG A 15 12.60 24.68 7.70
C ARG A 15 12.03 25.45 6.52
N ALA A 16 10.74 25.30 6.31
CA ALA A 16 10.01 25.99 5.24
C ALA A 16 8.73 26.63 5.81
N THR A 17 8.24 27.66 5.13
CA THR A 17 6.94 28.27 5.43
C THR A 17 5.94 27.76 4.41
N SER A 18 4.83 27.21 4.89
CA SER A 18 3.72 26.78 4.08
C SER A 18 2.50 27.58 4.49
N GLN A 19 1.99 28.42 3.60
CA GLN A 19 0.89 29.36 3.87
C GLN A 19 1.17 30.21 5.11
N SER A 20 0.54 29.96 6.24
CA SER A 20 0.72 30.68 7.51
C SER A 20 1.49 29.87 8.56
N SER A 21 1.98 28.69 8.24
CA SER A 21 2.62 27.77 9.19
C SER A 21 4.06 27.45 8.83
N GLN A 22 4.90 27.32 9.83
CA GLN A 22 6.25 26.78 9.65
C GLN A 22 6.23 25.24 9.73
N VAL A 23 6.94 24.60 8.83
CA VAL A 23 7.08 23.15 8.75
C VAL A 23 8.53 22.76 8.63
N ASP A 24 8.87 21.60 9.15
CA ASP A 24 10.13 20.93 8.86
C ASP A 24 9.91 19.97 7.69
N ALA A 25 10.64 20.19 6.59
CA ALA A 25 10.67 19.30 5.42
C ALA A 25 11.95 18.46 5.49
N THR A 26 11.80 17.15 5.65
CA THR A 26 12.92 16.22 5.75
C THR A 26 12.93 15.29 4.55
N VAL A 27 14.06 15.25 3.84
CA VAL A 27 14.35 14.17 2.89
C VAL A 27 15.16 13.12 3.64
N PHE A 28 14.66 11.87 3.64
CA PHE A 28 15.35 10.72 4.19
C PHE A 28 15.58 9.71 3.07
N ALA A 29 16.84 9.50 2.68
CA ALA A 29 17.22 8.72 1.51
C ALA A 29 18.02 7.48 1.91
N TYR A 30 17.81 6.39 1.15
CA TYR A 30 18.47 5.10 1.30
C TYR A 30 19.20 4.73 0.02
N ASP A 31 20.45 4.28 0.14
CA ASP A 31 21.24 3.75 -0.97
C ASP A 31 21.07 2.22 -1.03
N PHE A 32 20.33 1.74 -2.02
CA PHE A 32 20.15 0.32 -2.24
C PHE A 32 21.25 -0.30 -3.10
N GLY A 33 22.25 0.49 -3.52
CA GLY A 33 23.33 0.07 -4.40
C GLY A 33 22.88 -0.12 -5.84
N GLY A 34 23.85 -0.38 -6.74
CA GLY A 34 23.56 -0.53 -8.17
C GLY A 34 22.92 0.69 -8.82
N GLY A 35 23.20 1.89 -8.31
CA GLY A 35 22.59 3.13 -8.80
C GLY A 35 21.14 3.34 -8.38
N LYS A 36 20.61 2.55 -7.44
CA LYS A 36 19.24 2.65 -6.95
C LYS A 36 19.19 3.33 -5.58
N ALA A 37 18.45 4.43 -5.50
CA ALA A 37 18.15 5.11 -4.25
C ALA A 37 16.64 5.33 -4.12
N TYR A 38 16.15 5.24 -2.89
CA TYR A 38 14.76 5.52 -2.55
C TYR A 38 14.73 6.56 -1.45
N HIS A 39 13.71 7.42 -1.44
CA HIS A 39 13.60 8.43 -0.41
C HIS A 39 12.15 8.67 0.01
N PHE A 40 12.01 9.16 1.23
CA PHE A 40 10.79 9.77 1.73
C PHE A 40 10.97 11.27 1.80
N LEU A 41 9.94 12.02 1.44
CA LEU A 41 9.79 13.43 1.75
C LEU A 41 8.76 13.54 2.89
N LEU A 42 9.22 13.98 4.05
CA LEU A 42 8.42 14.04 5.28
C LEU A 42 8.17 15.50 5.63
N LEU A 43 6.91 15.85 5.86
CA LEU A 43 6.50 17.17 6.34
C LEU A 43 5.95 17.03 7.75
N THR A 44 6.52 17.79 8.67
CA THR A 44 6.12 17.81 10.08
C THR A 44 5.98 19.24 10.59
N PRO A 45 5.22 19.50 11.65
CA PRO A 45 5.25 20.80 12.32
C PRO A 45 6.68 21.19 12.72
N ALA A 46 6.98 22.48 12.63
CA ALA A 46 8.33 22.99 12.93
C ALA A 46 8.84 22.54 14.30
N GLY A 47 10.11 22.08 14.35
CA GLY A 47 10.74 21.58 15.55
C GLY A 47 10.46 20.10 15.88
N ARG A 48 9.65 19.40 15.08
CA ARG A 48 9.35 17.97 15.29
C ARG A 48 10.32 17.05 14.54
N GLY A 49 11.08 17.56 13.57
CA GLY A 49 11.94 16.73 12.72
C GLY A 49 11.16 15.56 12.11
N ILE A 50 11.74 14.36 12.10
CA ILE A 50 11.06 13.14 11.61
C ILE A 50 10.16 12.48 12.67
N GLY A 51 10.11 12.98 13.90
CA GLY A 51 9.49 12.37 15.09
C GLY A 51 8.35 11.37 14.83
N PRO A 52 7.19 11.79 14.29
CA PRO A 52 6.06 10.88 14.05
C PRO A 52 6.37 9.75 13.04
N PHE A 53 7.37 9.94 12.19
CA PHE A 53 7.75 9.00 11.12
C PHE A 53 8.98 8.14 11.48
N THR A 54 9.51 8.25 12.69
CA THR A 54 10.72 7.53 13.10
C THR A 54 10.58 6.02 12.88
N SER A 55 9.49 5.41 13.34
CA SER A 55 9.25 3.96 13.16
C SER A 55 9.21 3.57 11.69
N MET A 56 8.56 4.40 10.84
CA MET A 56 8.47 4.14 9.41
C MET A 56 9.85 4.16 8.74
N VAL A 57 10.66 5.19 8.97
CA VAL A 57 12.00 5.27 8.35
C VAL A 57 12.94 4.20 8.90
N GLN A 58 12.77 3.76 10.15
CA GLN A 58 13.58 2.71 10.76
C GLN A 58 13.16 1.30 10.32
N SER A 59 11.95 1.11 9.80
CA SER A 59 11.44 -0.18 9.37
C SER A 59 11.88 -0.61 7.97
N VAL A 60 12.49 0.29 7.19
CA VAL A 60 12.95 -0.03 5.83
C VAL A 60 14.04 -1.09 5.89
N GLN A 61 13.83 -2.18 5.16
CA GLN A 61 14.76 -3.31 5.09
C GLN A 61 14.80 -3.91 3.70
N ARG A 62 15.89 -4.63 3.39
CA ARG A 62 15.94 -5.45 2.18
C ARG A 62 15.19 -6.74 2.41
N LEU A 63 14.36 -7.10 1.46
CA LEU A 63 13.80 -8.45 1.42
C LEU A 63 14.85 -9.44 0.93
N SER A 64 14.89 -10.62 1.50
CA SER A 64 15.60 -11.75 0.94
C SER A 64 14.95 -12.20 -0.38
N ALA A 65 15.66 -12.92 -1.21
CA ALA A 65 15.11 -13.49 -2.44
C ALA A 65 13.89 -14.39 -2.16
N LYS A 66 13.91 -15.14 -1.05
CA LYS A 66 12.80 -16.00 -0.61
C LYS A 66 11.56 -15.17 -0.24
N GLU A 67 11.73 -14.10 0.54
CA GLU A 67 10.64 -13.21 0.91
C GLU A 67 10.07 -12.49 -0.31
N ALA A 68 10.94 -11.99 -1.19
CA ALA A 68 10.50 -11.34 -2.43
C ALA A 68 9.70 -12.30 -3.32
N ALA A 69 10.14 -13.56 -3.47
CA ALA A 69 9.43 -14.59 -4.24
C ALA A 69 8.09 -15.00 -3.62
N ALA A 70 7.94 -14.84 -2.30
CA ALA A 70 6.68 -15.13 -1.60
C ALA A 70 5.62 -14.03 -1.78
N ILE A 71 6.01 -12.84 -2.22
CA ILE A 71 5.08 -11.74 -2.48
C ILE A 71 4.33 -12.05 -3.79
N LYS A 72 3.05 -12.34 -3.67
CA LYS A 72 2.18 -12.54 -4.81
C LYS A 72 1.48 -11.21 -5.16
N PRO A 73 1.53 -10.75 -6.42
CA PRO A 73 0.76 -9.59 -6.83
C PRO A 73 -0.73 -9.92 -6.83
N ARG A 74 -1.53 -8.98 -6.39
CA ARG A 74 -2.98 -9.07 -6.60
C ARG A 74 -3.29 -8.88 -8.08
N ARG A 75 -4.21 -9.68 -8.59
CA ARG A 75 -4.68 -9.60 -9.97
C ARG A 75 -6.21 -9.62 -10.02
N VAL A 76 -6.77 -9.10 -11.09
CA VAL A 76 -8.20 -9.15 -11.35
C VAL A 76 -8.48 -10.39 -12.20
N ASP A 77 -9.29 -11.29 -11.66
CA ASP A 77 -9.79 -12.46 -12.38
C ASP A 77 -11.27 -12.28 -12.71
N VAL A 78 -11.69 -12.82 -13.85
CA VAL A 78 -13.10 -12.88 -14.23
C VAL A 78 -13.62 -14.28 -13.92
N VAL A 79 -14.64 -14.36 -13.09
CA VAL A 79 -15.29 -15.62 -12.71
C VAL A 79 -16.72 -15.66 -13.20
N THR A 80 -17.21 -16.85 -13.53
CA THR A 80 -18.60 -17.07 -13.90
C THR A 80 -19.40 -17.41 -12.65
N VAL A 81 -20.48 -16.67 -12.43
CA VAL A 81 -21.43 -16.90 -11.34
C VAL A 81 -22.09 -18.27 -11.49
N LYS A 82 -22.10 -19.05 -10.43
CA LYS A 82 -22.76 -20.36 -10.36
C LYS A 82 -24.08 -20.26 -9.63
N ALA A 83 -24.93 -21.29 -9.78
CA ALA A 83 -26.14 -21.40 -8.98
C ALA A 83 -25.81 -21.40 -7.48
N GLY A 84 -26.49 -20.54 -6.71
CA GLY A 84 -26.24 -20.35 -5.28
C GLY A 84 -25.15 -19.32 -4.92
N ASP A 85 -24.41 -18.77 -5.90
CA ASP A 85 -23.48 -17.67 -5.63
C ASP A 85 -24.25 -16.38 -5.30
N THR A 86 -23.72 -15.66 -4.34
CA THR A 86 -24.21 -14.34 -3.91
C THR A 86 -23.08 -13.34 -3.92
N VAL A 87 -23.40 -12.05 -3.87
CA VAL A 87 -22.38 -10.99 -3.70
C VAL A 87 -21.52 -11.23 -2.46
N GLN A 88 -22.11 -11.75 -1.37
CA GLN A 88 -21.40 -12.07 -0.13
C GLN A 88 -20.48 -13.28 -0.29
N SER A 89 -20.93 -14.34 -0.97
CA SER A 89 -20.11 -15.55 -1.17
C SER A 89 -18.90 -15.26 -2.06
N LEU A 90 -19.08 -14.49 -3.13
CA LEU A 90 -18.01 -14.13 -4.06
C LEU A 90 -17.07 -13.07 -3.47
N SER A 91 -17.57 -12.10 -2.72
CA SER A 91 -16.74 -11.11 -2.08
C SER A 91 -15.75 -11.71 -1.05
N ARG A 92 -16.13 -12.78 -0.35
CA ARG A 92 -15.25 -13.52 0.57
C ARG A 92 -14.05 -14.17 -0.12
N ARG A 93 -14.11 -14.32 -1.43
CA ARG A 93 -13.00 -14.84 -2.27
C ARG A 93 -12.02 -13.75 -2.67
N MET A 94 -12.30 -12.48 -2.36
CA MET A 94 -11.41 -11.36 -2.63
C MET A 94 -10.13 -11.45 -1.79
N ALA A 95 -8.99 -11.14 -2.39
CA ALA A 95 -7.69 -11.07 -1.72
C ALA A 95 -7.55 -9.80 -0.87
N TYR A 96 -8.56 -9.52 -0.05
CA TYR A 96 -8.61 -8.38 0.88
C TYR A 96 -9.12 -8.84 2.24
N SER A 97 -8.46 -8.38 3.30
CA SER A 97 -8.89 -8.56 4.68
C SER A 97 -9.86 -7.47 5.15
N ASP A 98 -9.88 -6.33 4.45
CA ASP A 98 -10.68 -5.15 4.75
C ASP A 98 -11.69 -4.88 3.63
N TYR A 99 -12.92 -4.63 3.99
CA TYR A 99 -14.01 -4.22 3.10
C TYR A 99 -14.16 -5.07 1.82
N PRO A 100 -14.12 -6.43 1.89
CA PRO A 100 -14.15 -7.27 0.69
C PRO A 100 -15.48 -7.13 -0.08
N LEU A 101 -16.60 -6.93 0.60
CA LEU A 101 -17.90 -6.75 -0.03
C LEU A 101 -17.98 -5.44 -0.82
N GLU A 102 -17.62 -4.33 -0.19
CA GLU A 102 -17.64 -3.01 -0.81
C GLU A 102 -16.70 -2.93 -2.02
N ARG A 103 -15.52 -3.54 -1.89
CA ARG A 103 -14.58 -3.65 -3.01
C ARG A 103 -15.12 -4.48 -4.15
N PHE A 104 -15.77 -5.61 -3.86
CA PHE A 104 -16.42 -6.46 -4.87
C PHE A 104 -17.53 -5.70 -5.60
N LEU A 105 -18.40 -5.02 -4.86
CA LEU A 105 -19.47 -4.22 -5.45
C LEU A 105 -18.89 -3.11 -6.35
N THR A 106 -17.88 -2.40 -5.86
CA THR A 106 -17.26 -1.28 -6.59
C THR A 106 -16.64 -1.73 -7.92
N ILE A 107 -15.82 -2.79 -7.93
CA ILE A 107 -15.15 -3.22 -9.19
C ILE A 107 -16.11 -3.84 -10.21
N ASN A 108 -17.31 -4.23 -9.77
CA ASN A 108 -18.36 -4.78 -10.63
C ASN A 108 -19.46 -3.77 -10.95
N GLY A 109 -19.43 -2.56 -10.38
CA GLY A 109 -20.47 -1.56 -10.56
C GLY A 109 -21.84 -2.02 -10.02
N LEU A 110 -21.84 -2.81 -8.93
CA LEU A 110 -23.04 -3.39 -8.34
C LEU A 110 -23.50 -2.58 -7.13
N SER A 111 -24.81 -2.57 -6.89
CA SER A 111 -25.39 -2.04 -5.67
C SER A 111 -25.38 -3.09 -4.55
N ALA A 112 -25.52 -2.65 -3.29
CA ALA A 112 -25.48 -3.53 -2.13
C ALA A 112 -26.56 -4.63 -2.12
N ASN A 113 -27.68 -4.42 -2.78
CA ASN A 113 -28.79 -5.35 -2.92
C ASN A 113 -28.81 -6.08 -4.26
N ALA A 114 -27.72 -6.03 -5.02
CA ALA A 114 -27.64 -6.71 -6.31
C ALA A 114 -27.80 -8.23 -6.16
N THR A 115 -28.55 -8.82 -7.07
CA THR A 115 -28.70 -10.28 -7.21
C THR A 115 -27.91 -10.74 -8.42
N LEU A 116 -27.03 -11.71 -8.21
CA LEU A 116 -26.24 -12.29 -9.29
C LEU A 116 -27.01 -13.41 -9.99
N ARG A 117 -26.85 -13.52 -11.30
CA ARG A 117 -27.51 -14.56 -12.11
C ARG A 117 -26.45 -15.62 -12.50
N PRO A 118 -26.77 -16.92 -12.39
CA PRO A 118 -25.93 -17.98 -12.93
C PRO A 118 -25.58 -17.73 -14.40
N GLY A 119 -24.28 -17.88 -14.73
CA GLY A 119 -23.75 -17.59 -16.06
C GLY A 119 -23.22 -16.16 -16.25
N GLU A 120 -23.56 -15.22 -15.37
CA GLU A 120 -23.02 -13.86 -15.37
C GLU A 120 -21.51 -13.87 -15.06
N LYS A 121 -20.77 -12.93 -15.62
CA LYS A 121 -19.35 -12.77 -15.35
C LYS A 121 -19.11 -11.61 -14.40
N VAL A 122 -18.35 -11.86 -13.36
CA VAL A 122 -17.96 -10.86 -12.37
C VAL A 122 -16.46 -10.87 -12.14
N LYS A 123 -15.92 -9.74 -11.73
CA LYS A 123 -14.50 -9.56 -11.39
C LYS A 123 -14.29 -9.88 -9.92
N ILE A 124 -13.23 -10.59 -9.63
CA ILE A 124 -12.70 -10.74 -8.27
C ILE A 124 -11.22 -10.37 -8.28
N VAL A 125 -10.71 -9.93 -7.14
CA VAL A 125 -9.26 -9.74 -6.96
C VAL A 125 -8.74 -10.95 -6.20
N SER A 126 -7.75 -11.63 -6.76
CA SER A 126 -7.09 -12.80 -6.18
C SER A 126 -5.56 -12.59 -6.03
N TRP A 127 -4.87 -13.55 -5.44
CA TRP A 127 -3.40 -13.60 -5.34
C TRP A 127 -2.80 -14.35 -6.51
#